data_e2178ca337822b4fa4c59d82e091bfb9
#
_entry.id   e2178ca337822b4fa4c59d82e091bfb9
#
_cell.length_a   1.000
_cell.length_b   1.000
_cell.length_c   1.000
_cell.angle_alpha   90.00
_cell.angle_beta   90.00
_cell.angle_gamma   90.00
#
_symmetry.space_group_name_H-M   'P 1'
#
loop_
_entity.id
_entity.type
_entity.pdbx_description
1 polymer ?
#
loop_
_entity_poly.entity_id
_entity_poly.type
_entity_poly.pdbx_seq_one_letter_code
_entity_poly.pdbx_strand_id
1 'polypeptide(L)'
;MIVYWWLCYHAISAEQIHENLQGPSILRDSPICHNEERDHFDGGAFPRDFIWAVATASHQIEGGWRADGKGNNIWDEFTHYWGVYNNNEFNGRSNQGRCNIDGCETADVACNSYIQWERDLDLIKDMGLQSYRFSLSWARLLPTGSVADGFNQAGVDYYNKLIDGALDRGILPFVTLYHWDLPADLQSSFGGWTSRKIIDAFAEYADFCFDHFGDRVVNWITLNEPNVFVDQGYELGVMAPGVKGQKWLARHHTILAHAAAYRVYDSKYRARQNGQIGITLNTDWSEPETEADRDAADMFMDMELGFWAKPIFVDGQYPEHVVDVIKRAGDAHAEALSFSQEESSQILHSSDFFGLNHYYSIITNKCEFSDTCRYGHSSFSCPNWPQAGPYWLKSVPWGLRHLLNHIHEKYNSEKVNSDGSVSAGSSEIYPPN
;
A
#
# COMPACT_ATOMS: atom_id res chain seq x y z
N MET A 1 -9.41 12.20 0.43
CA MET A 1 -8.00 12.54 0.10
C MET A 1 -7.22 12.55 1.39
N ILE A 2 -6.30 11.61 1.55
CA ILE A 2 -5.54 11.45 2.79
C ILE A 2 -4.28 12.29 2.63
N VAL A 3 -4.11 13.31 3.49
CA VAL A 3 -2.88 14.10 3.54
C VAL A 3 -1.88 13.33 4.40
N TYR A 4 -0.75 12.96 3.81
CA TYR A 4 0.30 12.21 4.48
C TYR A 4 1.20 13.10 5.32
N TRP A 5 1.40 12.71 6.57
CA TRP A 5 2.52 13.17 7.39
C TRP A 5 3.68 12.19 7.26
N TRP A 6 4.74 12.65 6.64
CA TRP A 6 6.02 11.97 6.48
C TRP A 6 7.02 12.58 7.47
N LEU A 7 7.10 12.05 8.65
CA LEU A 7 8.20 12.32 9.58
C LEU A 7 8.70 10.97 10.10
N CYS A 8 9.97 10.69 9.82
CA CYS A 8 10.79 9.56 10.25
C CYS A 8 11.14 8.49 9.21
N TYR A 9 11.45 8.86 7.96
CA TYR A 9 12.26 8.01 7.08
C TYR A 9 13.43 8.82 6.49
N HIS A 10 14.49 8.99 7.29
CA HIS A 10 15.83 9.31 6.81
C HIS A 10 16.69 8.04 6.91
N ALA A 11 16.33 6.98 6.20
CA ALA A 11 17.03 5.75 6.46
C ALA A 11 17.51 4.97 5.24
N ILE A 12 17.20 5.39 4.06
CA ILE A 12 17.89 4.92 2.85
C ILE A 12 18.12 6.16 2.03
N SER A 13 19.34 6.39 1.54
CA SER A 13 19.52 7.49 0.60
C SER A 13 18.57 7.19 -0.57
N ALA A 14 17.54 8.00 -0.68
CA ALA A 14 16.49 7.83 -1.67
C ALA A 14 17.06 7.86 -3.11
N GLU A 15 18.30 8.34 -3.32
CA GLU A 15 19.10 8.18 -4.54
C GLU A 15 19.27 6.72 -4.94
N GLN A 16 19.44 5.80 -3.98
CA GLN A 16 19.71 4.39 -4.27
C GLN A 16 18.43 3.58 -4.53
N ILE A 17 17.30 3.95 -3.93
CA ILE A 17 16.01 3.30 -4.21
C ILE A 17 15.57 3.65 -5.62
N HIS A 18 15.70 4.89 -6.02
CA HIS A 18 15.29 5.35 -7.34
C HIS A 18 16.20 4.83 -8.46
N GLU A 19 17.51 4.72 -8.21
CA GLU A 19 18.47 4.12 -9.15
C GLU A 19 18.20 2.64 -9.41
N ASN A 20 17.62 1.91 -8.45
CA ASN A 20 17.36 0.48 -8.57
C ASN A 20 15.94 0.12 -9.07
N LEU A 21 14.96 1.04 -8.93
CA LEU A 21 13.57 0.78 -9.35
C LEU A 21 13.22 1.26 -10.74
N GLN A 22 13.82 2.39 -11.16
CA GLN A 22 13.49 3.01 -12.45
C GLN A 22 14.72 3.55 -13.18
N GLY A 23 15.93 3.28 -12.68
CA GLY A 23 17.11 4.06 -13.05
C GLY A 23 17.07 5.44 -12.37
N PRO A 24 18.11 6.27 -12.53
CA PRO A 24 18.12 7.62 -11.99
C PRO A 24 16.84 8.33 -12.44
N SER A 25 16.20 9.08 -11.55
CA SER A 25 15.15 10.01 -11.96
C SER A 25 15.81 10.99 -12.94
N ILE A 26 15.73 10.62 -14.23
CA ILE A 26 16.33 11.43 -15.27
C ILE A 26 15.57 12.73 -15.24
N LEU A 27 16.21 13.78 -14.71
CA LEU A 27 15.70 15.14 -14.87
C LEU A 27 15.94 15.50 -16.34
N ARG A 28 14.87 15.56 -17.10
CA ARG A 28 14.91 15.88 -18.52
C ARG A 28 14.03 17.08 -18.79
N ASP A 29 14.62 18.09 -19.40
CA ASP A 29 13.85 19.21 -19.93
C ASP A 29 13.21 18.80 -21.26
N SER A 30 11.89 18.92 -21.32
CA SER A 30 11.07 18.58 -22.49
C SER A 30 9.97 19.62 -22.65
N PRO A 31 9.48 19.88 -23.86
CA PRO A 31 8.36 20.81 -24.09
C PRO A 31 7.14 20.56 -23.20
N ILE A 32 6.85 19.30 -22.86
CA ILE A 32 5.76 18.93 -21.95
C ILE A 32 5.96 19.47 -20.53
N CYS A 33 7.19 19.76 -20.12
CA CYS A 33 7.49 20.34 -18.81
C CYS A 33 7.03 21.80 -18.66
N HIS A 34 6.68 22.47 -19.76
CA HIS A 34 6.30 23.87 -19.82
C HIS A 34 4.84 24.09 -20.27
N ASN A 35 3.97 23.11 -20.02
CA ASN A 35 2.54 23.18 -20.39
C ASN A 35 1.76 23.95 -19.31
N GLU A 36 1.65 25.28 -19.45
CA GLU A 36 0.94 26.14 -18.50
C GLU A 36 -0.58 25.86 -18.47
N GLU A 37 -1.20 25.44 -19.59
CA GLU A 37 -2.63 25.13 -19.63
C GLU A 37 -2.94 23.88 -18.81
N ARG A 38 -2.13 22.83 -18.91
CA ARG A 38 -2.26 21.61 -18.11
C ARG A 38 -2.04 21.91 -16.62
N ASP A 39 -1.06 22.73 -16.31
CA ASP A 39 -0.61 23.03 -14.95
C ASP A 39 -1.55 24.03 -14.24
N HIS A 40 -2.42 24.70 -15.00
CA HIS A 40 -3.44 25.59 -14.47
C HIS A 40 -4.74 24.82 -14.17
N PHE A 41 -5.27 24.99 -12.96
CA PHE A 41 -6.60 24.53 -12.61
C PHE A 41 -7.27 25.49 -11.64
N ASP A 42 -8.58 25.68 -11.82
CA ASP A 42 -9.38 26.46 -10.88
C ASP A 42 -9.66 25.64 -9.62
N GLY A 43 -9.38 26.20 -8.45
CA GLY A 43 -9.74 25.62 -7.18
C GLY A 43 -11.27 25.63 -7.00
N GLY A 44 -11.87 24.43 -6.92
CA GLY A 44 -13.28 24.27 -6.55
C GLY A 44 -13.44 24.10 -5.03
N ALA A 45 -14.68 24.13 -4.57
CA ALA A 45 -14.99 23.70 -3.21
C ALA A 45 -15.11 22.17 -3.16
N PHE A 46 -14.62 21.58 -2.08
CA PHE A 46 -14.88 20.16 -1.81
C PHE A 46 -16.38 19.95 -1.50
N PRO A 47 -16.92 18.76 -1.77
CA PRO A 47 -18.26 18.40 -1.31
C PRO A 47 -18.42 18.65 0.19
N ARG A 48 -19.65 18.95 0.65
CA ARG A 48 -19.90 19.28 2.07
C ARG A 48 -19.67 18.11 3.01
N ASP A 49 -19.83 16.91 2.52
CA ASP A 49 -19.62 15.63 3.17
C ASP A 49 -18.19 15.08 3.01
N PHE A 50 -17.28 15.88 2.43
CA PHE A 50 -15.88 15.49 2.29
C PHE A 50 -15.20 15.38 3.66
N ILE A 51 -14.66 14.20 3.97
CA ILE A 51 -14.02 13.89 5.24
C ILE A 51 -12.52 14.22 5.16
N TRP A 52 -12.09 15.13 6.00
CA TRP A 52 -10.67 15.45 6.19
C TRP A 52 -10.08 14.53 7.26
N ALA A 53 -8.96 13.90 6.94
CA ALA A 53 -8.33 12.90 7.79
C ALA A 53 -6.81 13.00 7.77
N VAL A 54 -6.19 12.37 8.75
CA VAL A 54 -4.75 12.08 8.78
C VAL A 54 -4.54 10.57 8.89
N ALA A 55 -3.34 10.12 8.50
CA ALA A 55 -2.99 8.71 8.55
C ALA A 55 -1.63 8.48 9.20
N THR A 56 -1.51 7.36 9.90
CA THR A 56 -0.26 6.83 10.46
C THR A 56 -0.16 5.32 10.24
N ALA A 57 1.03 4.76 10.48
CA ALA A 57 1.24 3.32 10.48
C ALA A 57 1.92 2.88 11.78
N SER A 58 1.55 1.70 12.29
CA SER A 58 2.01 1.17 13.57
C SER A 58 3.54 1.18 13.72
N HIS A 59 4.25 0.59 12.77
CA HIS A 59 5.71 0.55 12.81
C HIS A 59 6.36 1.94 12.77
N GLN A 60 5.73 2.89 12.07
CA GLN A 60 6.28 4.24 11.88
C GLN A 60 6.17 5.12 13.12
N ILE A 61 5.16 4.90 13.99
CA ILE A 61 4.88 5.83 15.09
C ILE A 61 4.84 5.20 16.48
N GLU A 62 4.44 3.93 16.62
CA GLU A 62 4.15 3.38 17.94
C GLU A 62 5.37 3.32 18.85
N GLY A 63 6.51 2.85 18.35
CA GLY A 63 7.61 2.47 19.20
C GLY A 63 7.26 1.28 20.10
N GLY A 64 7.90 1.19 21.27
CA GLY A 64 7.61 0.10 22.21
C GLY A 64 7.75 -1.27 21.57
N TRP A 65 8.80 -1.48 20.77
CA TRP A 65 8.96 -2.64 19.89
C TRP A 65 8.97 -4.00 20.60
N ARG A 66 9.30 -4.02 21.89
CA ARG A 66 9.22 -5.21 22.77
C ARG A 66 8.33 -4.99 23.99
N ALA A 67 7.55 -3.90 24.02
CA ALA A 67 6.70 -3.62 25.15
C ALA A 67 5.53 -4.60 25.24
N ASP A 68 5.21 -5.00 26.47
CA ASP A 68 3.98 -5.69 26.83
C ASP A 68 3.69 -6.95 25.98
N GLY A 69 4.73 -7.71 25.64
CA GLY A 69 4.58 -8.99 24.93
C GLY A 69 4.45 -8.88 23.42
N LYS A 70 4.71 -7.72 22.81
CA LYS A 70 4.78 -7.61 21.34
C LYS A 70 5.85 -8.55 20.78
N GLY A 71 5.49 -9.36 19.76
CA GLY A 71 6.42 -10.13 18.96
C GLY A 71 7.25 -9.25 18.00
N ASN A 72 8.36 -9.80 17.48
CA ASN A 72 9.11 -9.12 16.44
C ASN A 72 8.32 -9.12 15.12
N ASN A 73 8.41 -8.03 14.38
CA ASN A 73 8.02 -7.99 12.97
C ASN A 73 9.26 -7.99 12.07
N ILE A 74 9.05 -8.08 10.76
CA ILE A 74 10.15 -8.12 9.77
C ILE A 74 11.02 -6.86 9.78
N TRP A 75 10.46 -5.70 10.13
CA TRP A 75 11.22 -4.45 10.26
C TRP A 75 12.07 -4.41 11.52
N ASP A 76 11.56 -4.95 12.66
CA ASP A 76 12.36 -5.08 13.87
C ASP A 76 13.61 -5.92 13.57
N GLU A 77 13.48 -7.04 12.86
CA GLU A 77 14.63 -7.88 12.49
C GLU A 77 15.51 -7.21 11.45
N PHE A 78 14.93 -6.59 10.42
CA PHE A 78 15.69 -5.94 9.36
C PHE A 78 16.55 -4.78 9.87
N THR A 79 16.09 -4.04 10.86
CA THR A 79 16.81 -2.90 11.42
C THR A 79 17.83 -3.29 12.50
N HIS A 80 17.56 -4.37 13.29
CA HIS A 80 18.44 -4.79 14.39
C HIS A 80 19.45 -5.87 14.01
N TYR A 81 19.05 -6.80 13.11
CA TYR A 81 19.84 -7.99 12.83
C TYR A 81 20.41 -7.96 11.42
N TRP A 82 21.63 -7.44 11.30
CA TRP A 82 22.35 -7.44 10.04
C TRP A 82 22.52 -8.85 9.48
N GLY A 83 22.17 -9.04 8.19
CA GLY A 83 22.40 -10.29 7.46
C GLY A 83 21.39 -11.41 7.67
N VAL A 84 20.26 -11.18 8.36
CA VAL A 84 19.23 -12.21 8.57
C VAL A 84 18.64 -12.70 7.24
N TYR A 85 18.51 -11.81 6.25
CA TYR A 85 17.93 -12.13 4.94
C TYR A 85 18.85 -11.80 3.74
N ASN A 86 20.04 -11.22 3.98
CA ASN A 86 20.99 -10.83 2.92
C ASN A 86 22.32 -11.54 3.04
N ASN A 87 22.72 -12.24 1.98
CA ASN A 87 24.07 -12.83 1.84
C ASN A 87 25.14 -11.74 1.63
N ASN A 88 25.39 -10.89 2.63
CA ASN A 88 26.54 -9.97 2.74
C ASN A 88 26.62 -8.79 1.75
N GLU A 89 25.66 -8.54 0.88
CA GLU A 89 25.71 -7.40 -0.05
C GLU A 89 24.41 -6.59 -0.02
N PHE A 90 24.39 -5.52 0.76
CA PHE A 90 23.38 -4.48 0.63
C PHE A 90 23.88 -3.44 -0.40
N ASN A 91 23.23 -3.37 -1.57
CA ASN A 91 23.50 -2.39 -2.64
C ASN A 91 24.98 -2.23 -3.06
N GLY A 92 25.78 -3.31 -3.07
CA GLY A 92 27.18 -3.23 -3.50
C GLY A 92 28.09 -2.43 -2.59
N ARG A 93 27.61 -1.98 -1.43
CA ARG A 93 28.44 -1.38 -0.37
C ARG A 93 28.65 -2.41 0.74
N SER A 94 29.89 -2.66 1.08
CA SER A 94 30.21 -3.37 2.32
C SER A 94 29.79 -2.45 3.48
N ASN A 95 28.66 -2.72 4.08
CA ASN A 95 28.14 -1.96 5.22
C ASN A 95 28.93 -2.31 6.49
N GLN A 96 30.24 -2.41 6.42
CA GLN A 96 31.16 -2.68 7.53
C GLN A 96 30.56 -3.48 8.72
N GLY A 97 29.54 -4.33 8.44
CA GLY A 97 29.00 -5.31 9.38
C GLY A 97 28.03 -4.79 10.43
N ARG A 98 27.28 -3.70 10.23
CA ARG A 98 26.53 -3.11 11.34
C ARG A 98 25.01 -3.06 11.23
N CYS A 99 24.40 -2.72 10.09
CA CYS A 99 22.94 -2.57 9.96
C CYS A 99 22.50 -2.38 8.50
N ASN A 100 21.20 -2.62 8.24
CA ASN A 100 20.60 -2.47 6.91
C ASN A 100 20.13 -1.02 6.64
N ILE A 101 20.08 -0.17 7.65
CA ILE A 101 19.59 1.20 7.58
C ILE A 101 20.72 2.17 7.85
N ASP A 102 20.78 3.29 7.13
CA ASP A 102 21.75 4.36 7.38
C ASP A 102 21.65 4.85 8.82
N GLY A 103 22.82 5.08 9.46
CA GLY A 103 22.86 5.46 10.86
C GLY A 103 22.44 4.39 11.86
N CYS A 104 22.13 3.16 11.41
CA CYS A 104 21.57 2.10 12.26
C CYS A 104 20.29 2.51 12.99
N GLU A 105 19.49 3.34 12.39
CA GLU A 105 18.22 3.80 12.96
C GLU A 105 17.22 2.66 13.07
N THR A 106 16.40 2.70 14.12
CA THR A 106 15.37 1.72 14.42
C THR A 106 14.05 2.43 14.76
N ALA A 107 12.94 1.70 14.73
CA ALA A 107 11.65 2.19 15.18
C ALA A 107 11.35 1.86 16.66
N ASP A 108 12.38 1.62 17.49
CA ASP A 108 12.22 1.19 18.88
C ASP A 108 11.38 2.17 19.72
N VAL A 109 11.59 3.45 19.46
CA VAL A 109 10.89 4.55 20.11
C VAL A 109 9.94 5.24 19.12
N ALA A 110 10.38 5.46 17.87
CA ALA A 110 9.64 6.20 16.85
C ALA A 110 9.04 7.51 17.40
N CYS A 111 7.73 7.74 17.24
CA CYS A 111 7.02 8.85 17.86
C CYS A 111 6.52 8.52 19.27
N ASN A 112 6.79 7.32 19.79
CA ASN A 112 6.33 6.83 21.09
C ASN A 112 4.80 6.87 21.27
N SER A 113 4.06 6.71 20.16
CA SER A 113 2.58 6.79 20.17
C SER A 113 1.95 5.66 20.98
N TYR A 114 2.64 4.53 21.17
CA TYR A 114 2.18 3.47 22.07
C TYR A 114 1.89 4.00 23.48
N ILE A 115 2.67 4.97 23.95
CA ILE A 115 2.48 5.63 25.26
C ILE A 115 1.72 6.97 25.12
N GLN A 116 1.92 7.69 24.00
CA GLN A 116 1.42 9.05 23.81
C GLN A 116 0.13 9.13 22.97
N TRP A 117 -0.58 8.04 22.79
CA TRP A 117 -1.77 7.96 21.93
C TRP A 117 -2.86 8.99 22.26
N GLU A 118 -3.06 9.34 23.56
CA GLU A 118 -4.02 10.38 23.96
C GLU A 118 -3.66 11.75 23.40
N ARG A 119 -2.36 12.11 23.51
CA ARG A 119 -1.84 13.36 22.96
C ARG A 119 -2.00 13.41 21.44
N ASP A 120 -1.74 12.30 20.75
CA ASP A 120 -1.86 12.23 19.31
C ASP A 120 -3.33 12.45 18.89
N LEU A 121 -4.28 11.85 19.58
CA LEU A 121 -5.71 12.07 19.35
C LEU A 121 -6.17 13.49 19.67
N ASP A 122 -5.62 14.12 20.74
CA ASP A 122 -5.90 15.51 21.06
C ASP A 122 -5.41 16.45 19.93
N LEU A 123 -4.22 16.20 19.37
CA LEU A 123 -3.70 16.95 18.23
C LEU A 123 -4.60 16.83 17.00
N ILE A 124 -5.10 15.63 16.69
CA ILE A 124 -6.02 15.39 15.56
C ILE A 124 -7.32 16.17 15.78
N LYS A 125 -7.87 16.14 16.98
CA LYS A 125 -9.06 16.91 17.35
C LYS A 125 -8.84 18.42 17.22
N ASP A 126 -7.71 18.92 17.72
CA ASP A 126 -7.37 20.36 17.67
C ASP A 126 -7.19 20.85 16.22
N MET A 127 -6.74 19.99 15.30
CA MET A 127 -6.71 20.28 13.87
C MET A 127 -8.10 20.31 13.21
N GLY A 128 -9.16 19.91 13.89
CA GLY A 128 -10.52 19.86 13.36
C GLY A 128 -10.77 18.75 12.34
N LEU A 129 -9.98 17.67 12.38
CA LEU A 129 -10.10 16.55 11.48
C LEU A 129 -11.20 15.58 11.93
N GLN A 130 -11.92 15.01 10.95
CA GLN A 130 -13.08 14.15 11.21
C GLN A 130 -12.73 12.67 11.33
N SER A 131 -11.60 12.24 10.73
CA SER A 131 -11.22 10.82 10.72
C SER A 131 -9.72 10.64 10.94
N TYR A 132 -9.36 9.50 11.49
CA TYR A 132 -7.99 9.08 11.71
C TYR A 132 -7.80 7.67 11.18
N ARG A 133 -6.94 7.53 10.15
CA ARG A 133 -6.49 6.23 9.66
C ARG A 133 -5.24 5.81 10.41
N PHE A 134 -5.26 4.62 11.00
CA PHE A 134 -4.08 4.00 11.62
C PHE A 134 -3.99 2.52 11.27
N SER A 135 -2.83 1.91 11.40
CA SER A 135 -2.69 0.47 11.21
C SER A 135 -2.54 -0.27 12.53
N LEU A 136 -2.99 -1.52 12.52
CA LEU A 136 -2.75 -2.47 13.61
C LEU A 136 -1.39 -3.14 13.41
N SER A 137 -0.61 -3.29 14.46
CA SER A 137 0.58 -4.13 14.44
C SER A 137 0.18 -5.59 14.64
N TRP A 138 0.25 -6.38 13.57
CA TRP A 138 -0.07 -7.81 13.63
C TRP A 138 0.74 -8.51 14.73
N ALA A 139 2.05 -8.28 14.81
CA ALA A 139 2.92 -8.85 15.84
C ALA A 139 2.64 -8.33 17.27
N ARG A 140 1.96 -7.19 17.45
CA ARG A 140 1.51 -6.72 18.77
C ARG A 140 0.27 -7.46 19.23
N LEU A 141 -0.62 -7.81 18.31
CA LEU A 141 -1.85 -8.55 18.60
C LEU A 141 -1.57 -10.06 18.70
N LEU A 142 -0.87 -10.61 17.72
CA LEU A 142 -0.50 -12.01 17.60
C LEU A 142 1.02 -12.13 17.51
N PRO A 143 1.74 -12.34 18.61
CA PRO A 143 3.21 -12.27 18.65
C PRO A 143 3.93 -13.20 17.68
N THR A 144 3.39 -14.39 17.41
CA THR A 144 3.89 -15.35 16.41
C THR A 144 3.25 -15.19 15.02
N GLY A 145 2.22 -14.34 14.92
CA GLY A 145 1.38 -14.19 13.73
C GLY A 145 0.22 -15.19 13.64
N SER A 146 0.15 -16.21 14.51
CA SER A 146 -0.87 -17.26 14.50
C SER A 146 -1.85 -17.10 15.66
N VAL A 147 -3.15 -17.20 15.37
CA VAL A 147 -4.20 -17.22 16.38
C VAL A 147 -4.12 -18.48 17.25
N ALA A 148 -3.66 -19.59 16.70
CA ALA A 148 -3.53 -20.88 17.40
C ALA A 148 -2.52 -20.83 18.56
N ASP A 149 -1.53 -19.95 18.48
CA ASP A 149 -0.52 -19.76 19.54
C ASP A 149 -0.97 -18.80 20.64
N GLY A 150 -2.18 -18.25 20.51
CA GLY A 150 -2.75 -17.29 21.43
C GLY A 150 -2.51 -15.83 20.98
N PHE A 151 -3.09 -14.91 21.73
CA PHE A 151 -3.00 -13.49 21.44
C PHE A 151 -2.48 -12.68 22.64
N ASN A 152 -1.98 -11.49 22.36
CA ASN A 152 -1.47 -10.57 23.37
C ASN A 152 -2.58 -9.64 23.87
N GLN A 153 -3.10 -9.88 25.07
CA GLN A 153 -4.16 -9.05 25.66
C GLN A 153 -3.77 -7.59 25.81
N ALA A 154 -2.51 -7.29 26.17
CA ALA A 154 -2.05 -5.90 26.30
C ALA A 154 -2.07 -5.16 24.94
N GLY A 155 -1.81 -5.86 23.84
CA GLY A 155 -1.97 -5.31 22.50
C GLY A 155 -3.42 -5.02 22.15
N VAL A 156 -4.33 -5.94 22.48
CA VAL A 156 -5.78 -5.74 22.32
C VAL A 156 -6.27 -4.55 23.16
N ASP A 157 -5.83 -4.45 24.41
CA ASP A 157 -6.21 -3.34 25.32
C ASP A 157 -5.70 -1.99 24.81
N TYR A 158 -4.51 -1.95 24.21
CA TYR A 158 -3.96 -0.73 23.60
C TYR A 158 -4.84 -0.25 22.43
N TYR A 159 -5.18 -1.11 21.50
CA TYR A 159 -6.03 -0.72 20.36
C TYR A 159 -7.46 -0.41 20.78
N ASN A 160 -8.01 -1.08 21.80
CA ASN A 160 -9.29 -0.70 22.39
C ASN A 160 -9.26 0.75 22.90
N LYS A 161 -8.22 1.12 23.69
CA LYS A 161 -8.05 2.50 24.17
C LYS A 161 -7.92 3.50 23.04
N LEU A 162 -7.17 3.17 21.99
CA LEU A 162 -6.98 4.07 20.84
C LEU A 162 -8.30 4.28 20.08
N ILE A 163 -9.06 3.20 19.82
CA ILE A 163 -10.35 3.26 19.14
C ILE A 163 -11.38 4.03 19.98
N ASP A 164 -11.54 3.68 21.25
CA ASP A 164 -12.48 4.34 22.15
C ASP A 164 -12.13 5.82 22.30
N GLY A 165 -10.84 6.12 22.52
CA GLY A 165 -10.34 7.48 22.63
C GLY A 165 -10.57 8.34 21.39
N ALA A 166 -10.50 7.76 20.18
CA ALA A 166 -10.84 8.44 18.94
C ALA A 166 -12.35 8.75 18.88
N LEU A 167 -13.19 7.75 19.15
CA LEU A 167 -14.65 7.91 19.15
C LEU A 167 -15.12 8.91 20.19
N ASP A 168 -14.56 8.91 21.40
CA ASP A 168 -14.86 9.89 22.47
C ASP A 168 -14.54 11.35 22.05
N ARG A 169 -13.63 11.52 21.09
CA ARG A 169 -13.27 12.82 20.52
C ARG A 169 -14.06 13.18 19.27
N GLY A 170 -14.97 12.31 18.83
CA GLY A 170 -15.72 12.46 17.59
C GLY A 170 -14.88 12.22 16.33
N ILE A 171 -13.78 11.49 16.45
CA ILE A 171 -12.87 11.12 15.35
C ILE A 171 -13.26 9.71 14.88
N LEU A 172 -13.62 9.57 13.60
CA LEU A 172 -13.99 8.28 12.99
C LEU A 172 -12.73 7.43 12.75
N PRO A 173 -12.62 6.22 13.35
CA PRO A 173 -11.52 5.31 13.07
C PRO A 173 -11.60 4.74 11.65
N PHE A 174 -10.46 4.73 10.95
CA PHE A 174 -10.25 4.03 9.69
C PHE A 174 -9.05 3.09 9.88
N VAL A 175 -9.28 1.78 9.92
CA VAL A 175 -8.27 0.84 10.40
C VAL A 175 -7.67 0.02 9.27
N THR A 176 -6.34 0.07 9.16
CA THR A 176 -5.55 -0.74 8.23
C THR A 176 -5.04 -1.99 8.95
N LEU A 177 -5.38 -3.18 8.42
CA LEU A 177 -4.94 -4.45 9.00
C LEU A 177 -3.43 -4.66 8.84
N TYR A 178 -2.87 -4.33 7.67
CA TYR A 178 -1.47 -4.56 7.38
C TYR A 178 -0.81 -3.36 6.71
N HIS A 179 0.24 -2.84 7.34
CA HIS A 179 1.07 -1.74 6.82
C HIS A 179 2.55 -2.08 6.92
N TRP A 180 2.93 -3.20 6.24
CA TRP A 180 4.28 -3.66 5.97
C TRP A 180 5.01 -4.36 7.13
N ASP A 181 4.39 -4.52 8.28
CA ASP A 181 4.97 -5.02 9.53
C ASP A 181 4.59 -6.48 9.84
N LEU A 182 4.85 -7.39 8.88
CA LEU A 182 4.59 -8.83 9.01
C LEU A 182 5.28 -9.42 10.25
N PRO A 183 4.61 -10.25 11.07
CA PRO A 183 5.29 -11.01 12.12
C PRO A 183 6.49 -11.79 11.59
N ALA A 184 7.64 -11.64 12.24
CA ALA A 184 8.90 -12.24 11.79
C ALA A 184 8.84 -13.77 11.73
N ASP A 185 8.05 -14.39 12.60
CA ASP A 185 7.86 -15.84 12.64
C ASP A 185 7.17 -16.36 11.36
N LEU A 186 6.25 -15.62 10.76
CA LEU A 186 5.63 -16.01 9.50
C LEU A 186 6.62 -15.93 8.33
N GLN A 187 7.52 -14.93 8.36
CA GLN A 187 8.58 -14.81 7.37
C GLN A 187 9.60 -15.95 7.51
N SER A 188 10.05 -16.23 8.73
CA SER A 188 11.07 -17.25 9.00
C SER A 188 10.57 -18.68 8.82
N SER A 189 9.30 -18.95 9.17
CA SER A 189 8.75 -20.31 9.12
C SER A 189 8.36 -20.78 7.72
N PHE A 190 7.87 -19.89 6.85
CA PHE A 190 7.40 -20.28 5.52
C PHE A 190 7.64 -19.26 4.40
N GLY A 191 8.38 -18.17 4.66
CA GLY A 191 8.72 -17.18 3.64
C GLY A 191 7.72 -16.02 3.48
N GLY A 192 6.80 -15.85 4.43
CA GLY A 192 5.84 -14.73 4.42
C GLY A 192 5.02 -14.66 3.13
N TRP A 193 5.01 -13.50 2.47
CA TRP A 193 4.24 -13.27 1.23
C TRP A 193 4.66 -14.13 0.04
N THR A 194 5.82 -14.78 0.06
CA THR A 194 6.24 -15.70 -1.00
C THR A 194 5.59 -17.09 -0.89
N SER A 195 4.89 -17.37 0.19
CA SER A 195 4.21 -18.64 0.41
C SER A 195 2.69 -18.49 0.38
N ARG A 196 2.01 -19.45 -0.26
CA ARG A 196 0.54 -19.51 -0.29
C ARG A 196 -0.09 -19.60 1.12
N LYS A 197 0.66 -20.07 2.13
CA LYS A 197 0.20 -20.14 3.52
C LYS A 197 -0.15 -18.78 4.12
N ILE A 198 0.38 -17.70 3.56
CA ILE A 198 0.07 -16.35 4.04
C ILE A 198 -1.40 -15.98 3.83
N ILE A 199 -2.06 -16.59 2.84
CA ILE A 199 -3.47 -16.33 2.52
C ILE A 199 -4.35 -16.69 3.73
N ASP A 200 -4.18 -17.90 4.24
CA ASP A 200 -4.95 -18.38 5.40
C ASP A 200 -4.54 -17.63 6.67
N ALA A 201 -3.24 -17.44 6.89
CA ALA A 201 -2.73 -16.70 8.05
C ALA A 201 -3.26 -15.27 8.11
N PHE A 202 -3.32 -14.57 6.96
CA PHE A 202 -3.86 -13.20 6.90
C PHE A 202 -5.37 -13.18 7.10
N ALA A 203 -6.10 -14.16 6.55
CA ALA A 203 -7.53 -14.30 6.75
C ALA A 203 -7.89 -14.57 8.23
N GLU A 204 -7.13 -15.42 8.93
CA GLU A 204 -7.29 -15.68 10.37
C GLU A 204 -6.98 -14.43 11.21
N TYR A 205 -5.94 -13.68 10.87
CA TYR A 205 -5.63 -12.42 11.53
C TYR A 205 -6.74 -11.38 11.32
N ALA A 206 -7.25 -11.26 10.10
CA ALA A 206 -8.36 -10.36 9.79
C ALA A 206 -9.63 -10.75 10.56
N ASP A 207 -9.95 -12.05 10.63
CA ASP A 207 -11.07 -12.59 11.42
C ASP A 207 -10.94 -12.19 12.89
N PHE A 208 -9.75 -12.36 13.47
CA PHE A 208 -9.43 -11.92 14.83
C PHE A 208 -9.68 -10.42 15.04
N CYS A 209 -9.21 -9.58 14.12
CA CYS A 209 -9.37 -8.12 14.23
C CYS A 209 -10.84 -7.69 14.10
N PHE A 210 -11.59 -8.28 13.18
CA PHE A 210 -13.02 -7.97 13.01
C PHE A 210 -13.85 -8.40 14.23
N ASP A 211 -13.49 -9.51 14.87
CA ASP A 211 -14.18 -9.96 16.07
C ASP A 211 -13.92 -9.06 17.28
N HIS A 212 -12.69 -8.57 17.45
CA HIS A 212 -12.29 -7.77 18.61
C HIS A 212 -12.64 -6.28 18.51
N PHE A 213 -12.68 -5.72 17.30
CA PHE A 213 -12.78 -4.26 17.11
C PHE A 213 -13.95 -3.82 16.22
N GLY A 214 -14.58 -4.74 15.49
CA GLY A 214 -15.58 -4.39 14.49
C GLY A 214 -16.94 -4.00 15.06
N ASP A 215 -17.13 -4.03 16.35
CA ASP A 215 -18.26 -3.42 17.06
C ASP A 215 -18.19 -1.88 17.06
N ARG A 216 -17.00 -1.31 16.85
CA ARG A 216 -16.68 0.14 16.87
C ARG A 216 -16.00 0.64 15.59
N VAL A 217 -15.28 -0.24 14.90
CA VAL A 217 -14.61 0.09 13.63
C VAL A 217 -15.50 -0.33 12.48
N VAL A 218 -15.92 0.64 11.68
CA VAL A 218 -16.79 0.43 10.50
C VAL A 218 -16.05 0.61 9.17
N ASN A 219 -14.81 1.09 9.19
CA ASN A 219 -14.01 1.30 7.97
C ASN A 219 -12.68 0.55 8.07
N TRP A 220 -12.50 -0.42 7.18
CA TRP A 220 -11.34 -1.30 7.15
C TRP A 220 -10.55 -1.20 5.86
N ILE A 221 -9.24 -1.23 5.97
CA ILE A 221 -8.32 -1.43 4.86
C ILE A 221 -7.55 -2.73 5.12
N THR A 222 -7.57 -3.63 4.16
CA THR A 222 -6.83 -4.90 4.26
C THR A 222 -5.33 -4.66 4.23
N LEU A 223 -4.85 -4.04 3.14
CA LEU A 223 -3.43 -3.86 2.84
C LEU A 223 -3.16 -2.42 2.41
N ASN A 224 -2.04 -1.88 2.85
CA ASN A 224 -1.51 -0.61 2.36
C ASN A 224 -0.43 -0.83 1.31
N GLU A 225 -0.63 -0.29 0.11
CA GLU A 225 0.37 -0.21 -0.98
C GLU A 225 1.07 -1.54 -1.28
N PRO A 226 0.32 -2.58 -1.68
CA PRO A 226 0.90 -3.90 -1.87
C PRO A 226 2.00 -3.93 -2.95
N ASN A 227 1.93 -3.09 -3.98
CA ASN A 227 2.99 -2.96 -4.97
C ASN A 227 4.31 -2.50 -4.33
N VAL A 228 4.26 -1.53 -3.41
CA VAL A 228 5.46 -0.95 -2.80
C VAL A 228 6.16 -1.95 -1.89
N PHE A 229 5.46 -2.54 -0.91
CA PHE A 229 6.15 -3.45 0.01
C PHE A 229 6.63 -4.73 -0.68
N VAL A 230 5.94 -5.18 -1.74
CA VAL A 230 6.39 -6.35 -2.50
C VAL A 230 7.61 -6.00 -3.34
N ASP A 231 7.60 -4.91 -4.07
CA ASP A 231 8.72 -4.54 -4.94
C ASP A 231 9.98 -4.20 -4.14
N GLN A 232 9.83 -3.46 -3.05
CA GLN A 232 10.96 -3.07 -2.22
C GLN A 232 11.49 -4.23 -1.34
N GLY A 233 10.59 -5.01 -0.77
CA GLY A 233 10.91 -6.05 0.21
C GLY A 233 11.15 -7.43 -0.39
N TYR A 234 10.50 -7.76 -1.52
CA TYR A 234 10.54 -9.11 -2.10
C TYR A 234 11.12 -9.18 -3.52
N GLU A 235 11.36 -8.06 -4.19
CA GLU A 235 12.10 -8.00 -5.44
C GLU A 235 13.50 -7.45 -5.27
N LEU A 236 13.60 -6.23 -4.75
CA LEU A 236 14.86 -5.53 -4.61
C LEU A 236 15.59 -5.90 -3.31
N GLY A 237 14.85 -6.25 -2.28
CA GLY A 237 15.39 -6.54 -0.96
C GLY A 237 16.01 -5.33 -0.27
N VAL A 238 15.59 -4.12 -0.63
CA VAL A 238 16.06 -2.86 -0.03
C VAL A 238 15.25 -2.44 1.18
N MET A 239 14.07 -3.04 1.36
CA MET A 239 13.24 -2.93 2.55
C MET A 239 13.04 -4.32 3.19
N ALA A 240 12.47 -4.33 4.40
CA ALA A 240 12.10 -5.57 5.07
C ALA A 240 11.12 -6.40 4.21
N PRO A 241 11.30 -7.72 4.13
CA PRO A 241 12.27 -8.56 4.83
C PRO A 241 13.63 -8.70 4.14
N GLY A 242 13.91 -8.02 3.03
CA GLY A 242 15.18 -8.08 2.33
C GLY A 242 15.32 -9.26 1.34
N VAL A 243 14.22 -9.84 0.91
CA VAL A 243 14.16 -10.94 -0.07
C VAL A 243 14.30 -10.36 -1.48
N LYS A 244 14.89 -11.12 -2.41
CA LYS A 244 15.12 -10.69 -3.79
C LYS A 244 14.48 -11.65 -4.81
N GLY A 245 14.03 -11.09 -5.95
CA GLY A 245 13.59 -11.86 -7.11
C GLY A 245 12.31 -12.66 -6.92
N GLN A 246 11.42 -12.26 -6.00
CA GLN A 246 10.18 -12.97 -5.65
C GLN A 246 8.91 -12.13 -5.91
N LYS A 247 9.04 -11.04 -6.65
CA LYS A 247 7.98 -10.04 -6.87
C LYS A 247 6.65 -10.65 -7.28
N TRP A 248 6.64 -11.40 -8.37
CA TRP A 248 5.37 -11.85 -8.96
C TRP A 248 4.67 -12.90 -8.13
N LEU A 249 5.43 -13.75 -7.45
CA LEU A 249 4.87 -14.72 -6.50
C LEU A 249 4.25 -14.02 -5.28
N ALA A 250 4.97 -13.06 -4.70
CA ALA A 250 4.47 -12.29 -3.57
C ALA A 250 3.26 -11.43 -3.95
N ARG A 251 3.28 -10.76 -5.13
CA ARG A 251 2.12 -10.00 -5.64
C ARG A 251 0.89 -10.89 -5.79
N HIS A 252 1.04 -12.09 -6.36
CA HIS A 252 -0.05 -13.03 -6.55
C HIS A 252 -0.69 -13.47 -5.22
N HIS A 253 0.11 -13.86 -4.23
CA HIS A 253 -0.41 -14.26 -2.92
C HIS A 253 -1.04 -13.09 -2.16
N THR A 254 -0.54 -11.88 -2.36
CA THR A 254 -1.06 -10.67 -1.71
C THR A 254 -2.49 -10.35 -2.17
N ILE A 255 -2.80 -10.45 -3.47
CA ILE A 255 -4.17 -10.27 -3.98
C ILE A 255 -5.11 -11.33 -3.40
N LEU A 256 -4.67 -12.58 -3.36
CA LEU A 256 -5.47 -13.68 -2.81
C LEU A 256 -5.73 -13.49 -1.31
N ALA A 257 -4.74 -13.05 -0.55
CA ALA A 257 -4.88 -12.76 0.88
C ALA A 257 -5.85 -11.60 1.14
N HIS A 258 -5.77 -10.54 0.33
CA HIS A 258 -6.76 -9.44 0.37
C HIS A 258 -8.18 -9.97 0.17
N ALA A 259 -8.41 -10.74 -0.90
CA ALA A 259 -9.72 -11.29 -1.21
C ALA A 259 -10.22 -12.22 -0.09
N ALA A 260 -9.36 -13.07 0.48
CA ALA A 260 -9.72 -13.95 1.58
C ALA A 260 -10.17 -13.15 2.81
N ALA A 261 -9.44 -12.11 3.22
CA ALA A 261 -9.83 -11.23 4.33
C ALA A 261 -11.17 -10.52 4.06
N TYR A 262 -11.38 -10.01 2.83
CA TYR A 262 -12.66 -9.43 2.42
C TYR A 262 -13.82 -10.42 2.57
N ARG A 263 -13.66 -11.68 2.08
CA ARG A 263 -14.70 -12.72 2.16
C ARG A 263 -14.99 -13.15 3.59
N VAL A 264 -14.00 -13.13 4.46
CA VAL A 264 -14.22 -13.33 5.91
C VAL A 264 -15.13 -12.23 6.46
N TYR A 265 -14.82 -10.95 6.17
CA TYR A 265 -15.67 -9.84 6.61
C TYR A 265 -17.09 -9.94 6.06
N ASP A 266 -17.20 -10.14 4.75
CA ASP A 266 -18.48 -10.19 4.05
C ASP A 266 -19.42 -11.29 4.57
N SER A 267 -18.87 -12.48 4.78
CA SER A 267 -19.68 -13.65 5.20
C SER A 267 -20.00 -13.68 6.69
N LYS A 268 -19.08 -13.21 7.56
CA LYS A 268 -19.25 -13.38 9.02
C LYS A 268 -19.66 -12.10 9.74
N TYR A 269 -19.28 -10.93 9.23
CA TYR A 269 -19.32 -9.68 10.00
C TYR A 269 -20.21 -8.61 9.42
N ARG A 270 -20.27 -8.45 8.08
CA ARG A 270 -20.97 -7.36 7.41
C ARG A 270 -22.39 -7.17 7.92
N ALA A 271 -23.18 -8.22 8.02
CA ALA A 271 -24.57 -8.14 8.43
C ALA A 271 -24.79 -7.60 9.87
N ARG A 272 -23.79 -7.77 10.75
CA ARG A 272 -23.87 -7.31 12.15
C ARG A 272 -23.12 -6.02 12.44
N GLN A 273 -22.07 -5.73 11.68
CA GLN A 273 -21.20 -4.57 11.91
C GLN A 273 -21.51 -3.39 10.97
N ASN A 274 -22.17 -3.67 9.84
CA ASN A 274 -22.59 -2.67 8.84
C ASN A 274 -21.46 -1.73 8.41
N GLY A 275 -20.24 -2.29 8.23
CA GLY A 275 -19.05 -1.54 7.85
C GLY A 275 -18.63 -1.78 6.41
N GLN A 276 -17.57 -1.11 6.01
CA GLN A 276 -16.93 -1.20 4.70
C GLN A 276 -15.50 -1.72 4.83
N ILE A 277 -15.06 -2.48 3.83
CA ILE A 277 -13.70 -2.98 3.75
C ILE A 277 -13.15 -2.83 2.34
N GLY A 278 -11.93 -2.33 2.21
CA GLY A 278 -11.28 -2.14 0.92
C GLY A 278 -9.77 -2.34 0.99
N ILE A 279 -9.10 -1.97 -0.09
CA ILE A 279 -7.64 -2.00 -0.23
C ILE A 279 -7.14 -0.61 -0.58
N THR A 280 -5.94 -0.25 -0.12
CA THR A 280 -5.28 0.99 -0.55
C THR A 280 -4.14 0.66 -1.50
N LEU A 281 -4.30 1.09 -2.75
CA LEU A 281 -3.31 0.96 -3.81
C LEU A 281 -2.45 2.22 -3.91
N ASN A 282 -1.23 2.09 -4.43
CA ASN A 282 -0.34 3.21 -4.71
C ASN A 282 -0.07 3.28 -6.20
N THR A 283 -0.04 4.48 -6.74
CA THR A 283 0.49 4.73 -8.08
C THR A 283 0.82 6.20 -8.29
N ASP A 284 1.79 6.46 -9.16
CA ASP A 284 2.03 7.75 -9.76
C ASP A 284 1.13 7.93 -10.98
N TRP A 285 0.84 9.17 -11.37
CA TRP A 285 0.26 9.43 -12.68
C TRP A 285 1.35 9.41 -13.74
N SER A 286 1.14 8.63 -14.79
CA SER A 286 2.01 8.52 -15.95
C SER A 286 1.45 9.36 -17.10
N GLU A 287 2.07 10.51 -17.36
CA GLU A 287 1.72 11.38 -18.47
C GLU A 287 2.58 11.03 -19.70
N PRO A 288 2.02 10.74 -20.89
CA PRO A 288 2.82 10.49 -22.06
C PRO A 288 3.59 11.74 -22.49
N GLU A 289 4.88 11.61 -22.88
CA GLU A 289 5.68 12.74 -23.37
C GLU A 289 5.08 13.35 -24.64
N THR A 290 4.60 12.48 -25.53
CA THR A 290 3.88 12.83 -26.74
C THR A 290 2.71 11.87 -26.95
N GLU A 291 1.80 12.16 -27.87
CA GLU A 291 0.70 11.23 -28.20
C GLU A 291 1.22 9.86 -28.70
N ALA A 292 2.41 9.80 -29.30
CA ALA A 292 3.04 8.53 -29.72
C ALA A 292 3.50 7.67 -28.52
N ASP A 293 3.60 8.23 -27.34
CA ASP A 293 4.03 7.56 -26.10
C ASP A 293 2.85 7.09 -25.23
N ARG A 294 1.61 7.31 -25.66
CA ARG A 294 0.40 6.98 -24.90
C ARG A 294 0.36 5.51 -24.49
N ASP A 295 0.63 4.59 -25.44
CA ASP A 295 0.64 3.16 -25.14
C ASP A 295 1.69 2.79 -24.06
N ALA A 296 2.79 3.51 -24.01
CA ALA A 296 3.83 3.31 -22.98
C ALA A 296 3.39 3.83 -21.61
N ALA A 297 2.71 4.98 -21.59
CA ALA A 297 2.13 5.51 -20.37
C ALA A 297 1.00 4.61 -19.85
N ASP A 298 0.13 4.12 -20.71
CA ASP A 298 -0.93 3.18 -20.37
C ASP A 298 -0.36 1.85 -19.85
N MET A 299 0.72 1.34 -20.45
CA MET A 299 1.42 0.16 -19.94
C MET A 299 1.96 0.36 -18.53
N PHE A 300 2.55 1.53 -18.25
CA PHE A 300 2.98 1.86 -16.89
C PHE A 300 1.80 1.83 -15.91
N MET A 301 0.70 2.52 -16.25
CA MET A 301 -0.49 2.55 -15.42
C MET A 301 -1.08 1.16 -15.18
N ASP A 302 -1.07 0.30 -16.20
CA ASP A 302 -1.59 -1.06 -16.08
C ASP A 302 -0.66 -1.99 -15.29
N MET A 303 0.65 -1.76 -15.30
CA MET A 303 1.61 -2.51 -14.48
C MET A 303 1.57 -2.11 -12.99
N GLU A 304 1.42 -0.83 -12.71
CA GLU A 304 1.45 -0.32 -11.33
C GLU A 304 0.06 -0.37 -10.67
N LEU A 305 -0.97 0.09 -11.35
CA LEU A 305 -2.33 0.15 -10.82
C LEU A 305 -3.21 -0.98 -11.36
N GLY A 306 -3.24 -1.17 -12.68
CA GLY A 306 -4.14 -2.12 -13.34
C GLY A 306 -3.91 -3.56 -12.93
N PHE A 307 -2.67 -3.93 -12.61
CA PHE A 307 -2.32 -5.25 -12.08
C PHE A 307 -3.13 -5.61 -10.81
N TRP A 308 -3.42 -4.63 -9.97
CA TRP A 308 -4.19 -4.77 -8.75
C TRP A 308 -5.67 -4.45 -8.94
N ALA A 309 -5.96 -3.32 -9.60
CA ALA A 309 -7.30 -2.80 -9.70
C ALA A 309 -8.19 -3.62 -10.64
N LYS A 310 -7.67 -4.09 -11.78
CA LYS A 310 -8.50 -4.83 -12.74
C LYS A 310 -9.05 -6.14 -12.16
N PRO A 311 -8.26 -7.00 -11.49
CA PRO A 311 -8.80 -8.20 -10.85
C PRO A 311 -9.86 -7.89 -9.78
N ILE A 312 -9.67 -6.84 -9.00
CA ILE A 312 -10.55 -6.51 -7.87
C ILE A 312 -11.84 -5.84 -8.34
N PHE A 313 -11.77 -4.90 -9.28
CA PHE A 313 -12.89 -4.03 -9.61
C PHE A 313 -13.56 -4.31 -10.96
N VAL A 314 -12.91 -5.07 -11.87
CA VAL A 314 -13.40 -5.20 -13.26
C VAL A 314 -13.85 -6.62 -13.59
N ASP A 315 -12.95 -7.61 -13.60
CA ASP A 315 -13.27 -8.93 -14.16
C ASP A 315 -12.62 -10.13 -13.46
N GLY A 316 -11.92 -9.93 -12.35
CA GLY A 316 -11.27 -11.02 -11.61
C GLY A 316 -10.00 -11.55 -12.27
N GLN A 317 -9.44 -10.87 -13.29
CA GLN A 317 -8.29 -11.34 -14.05
C GLN A 317 -7.21 -10.26 -14.16
N TYR A 318 -5.95 -10.67 -14.21
CA TYR A 318 -4.86 -9.76 -14.53
C TYR A 318 -5.03 -9.12 -15.93
N PRO A 319 -4.47 -7.92 -16.19
CA PRO A 319 -4.35 -7.40 -17.55
C PRO A 319 -3.48 -8.34 -18.41
N GLU A 320 -4.06 -8.98 -19.43
CA GLU A 320 -3.38 -10.00 -20.25
C GLU A 320 -2.10 -9.46 -20.88
N HIS A 321 -2.16 -8.26 -21.47
CA HIS A 321 -1.01 -7.60 -22.08
C HIS A 321 0.14 -7.33 -21.11
N VAL A 322 -0.16 -7.06 -19.84
CA VAL A 322 0.86 -6.90 -18.76
C VAL A 322 1.51 -8.25 -18.47
N VAL A 323 0.71 -9.30 -18.28
CA VAL A 323 1.23 -10.66 -18.04
C VAL A 323 2.11 -11.12 -19.20
N ASP A 324 1.72 -10.83 -20.44
CA ASP A 324 2.50 -11.18 -21.64
C ASP A 324 3.85 -10.45 -21.68
N VAL A 325 3.88 -9.18 -21.29
CA VAL A 325 5.14 -8.41 -21.23
C VAL A 325 6.05 -8.95 -20.13
N ILE A 326 5.51 -9.29 -18.96
CA ILE A 326 6.26 -9.90 -17.83
C ILE A 326 6.87 -11.24 -18.27
N LYS A 327 6.08 -12.11 -18.92
CA LYS A 327 6.57 -13.39 -19.45
C LYS A 327 7.65 -13.20 -20.52
N ARG A 328 7.48 -12.24 -21.41
CA ARG A 328 8.47 -11.90 -22.46
C ARG A 328 9.77 -11.39 -21.86
N ALA A 329 9.69 -10.62 -20.77
CA ALA A 329 10.87 -10.15 -20.04
C ALA A 329 11.63 -11.29 -19.33
N GLY A 330 11.04 -12.48 -19.25
CA GLY A 330 11.66 -13.64 -18.59
C GLY A 330 11.72 -13.50 -17.07
N ASP A 331 10.77 -12.79 -16.49
CA ASP A 331 10.74 -12.56 -15.04
C ASP A 331 10.46 -13.86 -14.31
N ALA A 332 11.14 -14.03 -13.17
CA ALA A 332 10.96 -15.19 -12.31
C ALA A 332 9.50 -15.28 -11.83
N HIS A 333 8.95 -16.47 -11.82
CA HIS A 333 7.56 -16.76 -11.38
C HIS A 333 6.45 -16.11 -12.21
N ALA A 334 6.74 -15.60 -13.41
CA ALA A 334 5.72 -15.05 -14.31
C ALA A 334 4.62 -16.07 -14.70
N GLU A 335 4.94 -17.37 -14.67
CA GLU A 335 4.01 -18.47 -14.89
C GLU A 335 2.94 -18.60 -13.83
N ALA A 336 3.18 -18.08 -12.60
CA ALA A 336 2.20 -18.07 -11.51
C ALA A 336 1.10 -17.03 -11.68
N LEU A 337 1.25 -16.11 -12.65
CA LEU A 337 0.32 -15.00 -12.87
C LEU A 337 -0.94 -15.44 -13.63
N SER A 338 -1.74 -16.25 -12.99
CA SER A 338 -3.07 -16.66 -13.45
C SER A 338 -3.93 -17.04 -12.27
N PHE A 339 -5.20 -16.74 -12.32
CA PHE A 339 -6.17 -17.16 -11.30
C PHE A 339 -7.01 -18.33 -11.83
N SER A 340 -7.30 -19.30 -10.96
CA SER A 340 -8.36 -20.26 -11.21
C SER A 340 -9.72 -19.55 -11.25
N GLN A 341 -10.75 -20.22 -11.76
CA GLN A 341 -12.10 -19.67 -11.78
C GLN A 341 -12.62 -19.36 -10.34
N GLU A 342 -12.26 -20.21 -9.39
CA GLU A 342 -12.62 -20.01 -7.98
C GLU A 342 -11.91 -18.77 -7.41
N GLU A 343 -10.60 -18.66 -7.58
CA GLU A 343 -9.83 -17.48 -7.14
C GLU A 343 -10.34 -16.20 -7.78
N SER A 344 -10.59 -16.21 -9.10
CA SER A 344 -11.17 -15.07 -9.81
C SER A 344 -12.50 -14.62 -9.19
N SER A 345 -13.39 -15.57 -8.87
CA SER A 345 -14.67 -15.27 -8.23
C SER A 345 -14.53 -14.73 -6.80
N GLN A 346 -13.49 -15.12 -6.07
CA GLN A 346 -13.20 -14.58 -4.74
C GLN A 346 -12.60 -13.17 -4.81
N ILE A 347 -11.81 -12.87 -5.84
CA ILE A 347 -11.14 -11.58 -6.01
C ILE A 347 -12.11 -10.53 -6.55
N LEU A 348 -12.91 -10.87 -7.54
CA LEU A 348 -13.82 -9.92 -8.17
C LEU A 348 -14.76 -9.30 -7.13
N HIS A 349 -14.83 -7.97 -7.12
CA HIS A 349 -15.60 -7.17 -6.16
C HIS A 349 -15.25 -7.42 -4.69
N SER A 350 -13.96 -7.66 -4.40
CA SER A 350 -13.47 -7.82 -3.03
C SER A 350 -13.08 -6.49 -2.38
N SER A 351 -13.64 -5.38 -2.80
CA SER A 351 -13.42 -4.06 -2.19
C SER A 351 -14.67 -3.20 -2.29
N ASP A 352 -15.07 -2.56 -1.19
CA ASP A 352 -16.26 -1.70 -1.12
C ASP A 352 -15.95 -0.26 -1.58
N PHE A 353 -14.68 0.13 -1.59
CA PHE A 353 -14.20 1.44 -2.04
C PHE A 353 -12.82 1.32 -2.70
N PHE A 354 -12.46 2.31 -3.48
CA PHE A 354 -11.12 2.41 -4.07
C PHE A 354 -10.21 3.26 -3.17
N GLY A 355 -9.29 2.63 -2.43
CA GLY A 355 -8.25 3.34 -1.68
C GLY A 355 -7.08 3.71 -2.58
N LEU A 356 -6.65 4.97 -2.55
CA LEU A 356 -5.56 5.48 -3.37
C LEU A 356 -4.56 6.26 -2.52
N ASN A 357 -3.29 5.89 -2.65
CA ASN A 357 -2.16 6.72 -2.26
C ASN A 357 -1.50 7.28 -3.52
N HIS A 358 -1.27 8.57 -3.55
CA HIS A 358 -0.64 9.26 -4.67
C HIS A 358 0.31 10.34 -4.15
N TYR A 359 1.48 10.42 -4.72
CA TYR A 359 2.53 11.35 -4.28
C TYR A 359 2.90 12.35 -5.36
N TYR A 360 3.16 11.91 -6.57
CA TYR A 360 3.63 12.76 -7.67
C TYR A 360 3.26 12.16 -9.03
N SER A 361 3.71 12.79 -10.10
CA SER A 361 3.52 12.32 -11.46
C SER A 361 4.85 12.22 -12.19
N ILE A 362 4.87 11.42 -13.23
CA ILE A 362 6.02 11.19 -14.09
C ILE A 362 5.63 11.45 -15.55
N ILE A 363 6.62 11.76 -16.37
CA ILE A 363 6.48 11.76 -17.83
C ILE A 363 7.01 10.41 -18.33
N THR A 364 6.24 9.77 -19.18
CA THR A 364 6.59 8.45 -19.72
C THR A 364 6.78 8.51 -21.22
N ASN A 365 7.79 7.83 -21.70
CA ASN A 365 8.06 7.64 -23.10
C ASN A 365 8.30 6.17 -23.47
N LYS A 366 8.09 5.86 -24.73
CA LYS A 366 8.35 4.54 -25.28
C LYS A 366 9.86 4.31 -25.40
N CYS A 367 10.30 3.11 -25.08
CA CYS A 367 11.65 2.67 -25.31
C CYS A 367 11.67 1.27 -25.95
N GLU A 368 12.77 0.92 -26.65
CA GLU A 368 12.97 -0.41 -27.20
C GLU A 368 13.28 -1.42 -26.08
N PHE A 369 12.73 -2.61 -26.21
CA PHE A 369 12.96 -3.69 -25.24
C PHE A 369 14.46 -3.99 -25.10
N SER A 370 14.97 -3.88 -23.87
CA SER A 370 16.37 -4.13 -23.51
C SER A 370 16.44 -4.42 -22.00
N ASP A 371 17.62 -4.74 -21.49
CA ASP A 371 17.83 -4.92 -20.04
C ASP A 371 17.49 -3.65 -19.23
N THR A 372 17.60 -2.47 -19.84
CA THR A 372 17.25 -1.17 -19.23
C THR A 372 15.83 -0.70 -19.54
N CYS A 373 15.13 -1.37 -20.45
CA CYS A 373 13.75 -1.10 -20.82
C CYS A 373 12.97 -2.42 -20.95
N ARG A 374 12.75 -3.07 -19.82
CA ARG A 374 12.20 -4.44 -19.80
C ARG A 374 10.72 -4.52 -20.18
N TYR A 375 9.98 -3.43 -20.01
CA TYR A 375 8.53 -3.40 -20.18
C TYR A 375 8.05 -2.44 -21.28
N GLY A 376 8.98 -1.89 -22.06
CA GLY A 376 8.67 -1.04 -23.24
C GLY A 376 8.39 0.42 -22.91
N HIS A 377 8.60 0.84 -21.66
CA HIS A 377 8.48 2.22 -21.22
C HIS A 377 9.67 2.65 -20.36
N SER A 378 9.94 3.93 -20.37
CA SER A 378 10.84 4.60 -19.44
C SER A 378 10.20 5.92 -18.97
N SER A 379 10.62 6.43 -17.83
CA SER A 379 10.02 7.63 -17.26
C SER A 379 11.06 8.63 -16.77
N PHE A 380 10.64 9.90 -16.66
CA PHE A 380 11.47 10.98 -16.14
C PHE A 380 10.61 12.02 -15.40
N SER A 381 11.26 12.86 -14.60
CA SER A 381 10.64 14.02 -13.96
C SER A 381 11.13 15.32 -14.57
N CYS A 382 10.27 16.33 -14.60
CA CYS A 382 10.63 17.64 -15.10
C CYS A 382 11.46 18.43 -14.07
N PRO A 383 12.56 19.09 -14.50
CA PRO A 383 13.44 19.82 -13.60
C PRO A 383 12.76 21.02 -12.93
N ASN A 384 11.81 21.65 -13.62
CA ASN A 384 11.09 22.84 -13.17
C ASN A 384 9.92 22.54 -12.22
N TRP A 385 9.56 21.28 -12.00
CA TRP A 385 8.54 20.96 -11.03
C TRP A 385 9.01 21.26 -9.60
N PRO A 386 8.19 21.94 -8.77
CA PRO A 386 8.56 22.29 -7.41
C PRO A 386 9.00 21.08 -6.60
N GLN A 387 10.16 21.18 -5.95
CA GLN A 387 10.72 20.13 -5.11
C GLN A 387 10.09 20.18 -3.72
N ALA A 388 9.60 19.02 -3.23
CA ALA A 388 9.22 18.84 -1.83
C ALA A 388 10.44 18.47 -0.96
N GLY A 389 10.24 18.10 0.31
CA GLY A 389 11.32 17.72 1.21
C GLY A 389 12.19 16.56 0.68
N PRO A 390 11.63 15.39 0.39
CA PRO A 390 12.37 14.30 -0.26
C PRO A 390 12.72 14.66 -1.70
N TYR A 391 13.95 14.37 -2.14
CA TYR A 391 14.46 14.76 -3.47
C TYR A 391 13.64 14.16 -4.64
N TRP A 392 13.05 13.00 -4.46
CA TRP A 392 12.22 12.31 -5.46
C TRP A 392 10.80 12.89 -5.57
N LEU A 393 10.32 13.58 -4.53
CA LEU A 393 8.95 14.07 -4.45
C LEU A 393 8.82 15.45 -5.09
N LYS A 394 8.12 15.50 -6.21
CA LYS A 394 7.77 16.74 -6.91
C LYS A 394 6.31 17.10 -6.66
N SER A 395 6.02 18.40 -6.55
CA SER A 395 4.64 18.88 -6.46
C SER A 395 4.03 18.96 -7.85
N VAL A 396 3.12 18.03 -8.17
CA VAL A 396 2.47 17.92 -9.49
C VAL A 396 0.95 17.78 -9.31
N PRO A 397 0.25 18.83 -8.84
CA PRO A 397 -1.14 18.70 -8.40
C PRO A 397 -2.13 18.36 -9.53
N TRP A 398 -1.86 18.74 -10.77
CA TRP A 398 -2.68 18.37 -11.93
C TRP A 398 -2.73 16.86 -12.17
N GLY A 399 -1.66 16.14 -11.85
CA GLY A 399 -1.59 14.69 -12.04
C GLY A 399 -2.57 13.92 -11.18
N LEU A 400 -2.86 14.38 -9.96
CA LEU A 400 -3.89 13.76 -9.12
C LEU A 400 -5.27 13.82 -9.80
N ARG A 401 -5.61 14.94 -10.46
CA ARG A 401 -6.88 15.07 -11.20
C ARG A 401 -6.94 14.06 -12.36
N HIS A 402 -5.86 13.95 -13.15
CA HIS A 402 -5.79 12.99 -14.25
C HIS A 402 -5.90 11.56 -13.76
N LEU A 403 -5.21 11.22 -12.67
CA LEU A 403 -5.29 9.90 -12.05
C LEU A 403 -6.69 9.57 -11.55
N LEU A 404 -7.36 10.50 -10.88
CA LEU A 404 -8.73 10.29 -10.40
C LEU A 404 -9.73 10.08 -11.56
N ASN A 405 -9.59 10.85 -12.65
CA ASN A 405 -10.39 10.66 -13.85
C ASN A 405 -10.14 9.28 -14.47
N HIS A 406 -8.86 8.89 -14.62
CA HIS A 406 -8.49 7.56 -15.13
C HIS A 406 -9.08 6.43 -14.28
N ILE A 407 -9.02 6.54 -12.96
CA ILE A 407 -9.61 5.56 -12.05
C ILE A 407 -11.12 5.49 -12.24
N HIS A 408 -11.78 6.65 -12.30
CA HIS A 408 -13.22 6.73 -12.50
C HIS A 408 -13.65 6.10 -13.84
N GLU A 409 -12.96 6.42 -14.92
CA GLU A 409 -13.27 5.90 -16.26
C GLU A 409 -13.00 4.39 -16.41
N LYS A 410 -11.93 3.90 -15.79
CA LYS A 410 -11.44 2.54 -16.02
C LYS A 410 -11.91 1.51 -15.01
N TYR A 411 -12.13 1.90 -13.75
CA TYR A 411 -12.41 0.98 -12.65
C TYR A 411 -13.76 1.23 -11.97
N ASN A 412 -14.50 2.26 -12.35
CA ASN A 412 -15.86 2.48 -11.87
C ASN A 412 -16.83 1.64 -12.70
N SER A 413 -16.78 0.32 -12.52
CA SER A 413 -17.76 -0.56 -13.16
C SER A 413 -19.09 -0.38 -12.46
N GLU A 414 -20.13 -0.01 -13.24
CA GLU A 414 -21.52 -0.16 -12.83
C GLU A 414 -21.73 -1.62 -12.40
N LYS A 415 -22.11 -1.86 -11.15
CA LYS A 415 -22.43 -3.24 -10.70
C LYS A 415 -23.62 -3.73 -11.51
N VAL A 416 -23.37 -4.63 -12.45
CA VAL A 416 -24.44 -5.36 -13.13
C VAL A 416 -25.01 -6.37 -12.13
N ASN A 417 -26.25 -6.15 -11.71
CA ASN A 417 -26.96 -7.07 -10.83
C ASN A 417 -27.16 -8.43 -11.52
N SER A 418 -27.38 -9.49 -10.75
CA SER A 418 -27.63 -10.83 -11.27
C SER A 418 -28.84 -10.97 -12.20
N ASP A 419 -29.68 -9.96 -12.28
CA ASP A 419 -30.84 -9.86 -13.20
C ASP A 419 -30.53 -9.08 -14.49
N GLY A 420 -29.25 -8.67 -14.70
CA GLY A 420 -28.82 -7.86 -15.84
C GLY A 420 -29.19 -6.37 -15.75
N SER A 421 -29.79 -5.93 -14.65
CA SER A 421 -30.00 -4.50 -14.39
C SER A 421 -28.68 -3.87 -13.93
N VAL A 422 -28.39 -2.69 -14.46
CA VAL A 422 -27.26 -1.86 -14.04
C VAL A 422 -27.74 -1.07 -12.82
N SER A 423 -27.35 -1.47 -11.60
CA SER A 423 -27.38 -0.52 -10.49
C SER A 423 -26.23 0.43 -10.71
N ALA A 424 -26.49 1.72 -10.83
CA ALA A 424 -25.46 2.71 -10.59
C ALA A 424 -24.82 2.31 -9.25
N GLY A 425 -23.63 1.71 -9.32
CA GLY A 425 -22.84 1.50 -8.12
C GLY A 425 -22.82 2.85 -7.48
N SER A 426 -23.20 2.94 -6.21
CA SER A 426 -23.00 4.19 -5.49
C SER A 426 -21.52 4.47 -5.60
N SER A 427 -21.18 5.25 -6.62
CA SER A 427 -19.85 5.82 -6.83
C SER A 427 -19.58 6.90 -5.78
N GLU A 428 -20.19 6.72 -4.63
CA GLU A 428 -19.91 7.49 -3.46
C GLU A 428 -18.59 6.96 -2.93
N ILE A 429 -17.53 7.66 -3.28
CA ILE A 429 -16.21 7.58 -2.63
C ILE A 429 -16.36 7.94 -1.13
N TYR A 430 -17.58 8.04 -0.64
CA TYR A 430 -17.96 8.48 0.71
C TYR A 430 -18.84 7.42 1.39
N PRO A 431 -18.66 7.18 2.69
CA PRO A 431 -19.56 6.32 3.44
C PRO A 431 -20.98 6.91 3.44
N PRO A 432 -22.02 6.10 3.39
CA PRO A 432 -23.39 6.58 3.64
C PRO A 432 -23.48 7.14 5.07
N ASN A 433 -24.32 8.15 5.26
CA ASN A 433 -24.62 8.82 6.54
C ASN A 433 -24.94 7.85 7.67
#